data_01d157b7561b268204960d47fe20a0e4
#
_entry.id   01d157b7561b268204960d47fe20a0e4
#
_cell.length_a   1.000
_cell.length_b   1.000
_cell.length_c   1.000
_cell.angle_alpha   90.00
_cell.angle_beta   90.00
_cell.angle_gamma   90.00
#
_symmetry.space_group_name_H-M   'P 1'
#
loop_
_entity.id
_entity.type
_entity.pdbx_description
1 polymer ?
#
loop_
_entity_poly.entity_id
_entity_poly.type
_entity_poly.pdbx_seq_one_letter_code
_entity_poly.pdbx_strand_id
1 'polypeptide(L)'
;MLRYVANRVLLMIPTLIGVAVLVFFMLRIVPGDVVEVKLRGDGGNVSQEMIDMERKRLGLDKPLLYQFGDWMIGLATLNLGRSMWTDRPVTEEISTRLELSLQVAIMATIVAVLLAVPLGTAAALMRDTWVDYLMRIFTIGGLSIPSFWFGMLIMLGLLYFFKWLPPITFTPIYVDPIANLTQLIWPALAVGYRYCAVSARMIRSSLLEVLNEDYIRTARAKGVFERLVISRHALRNALLPAITVIGLEFTFLIGGLVVTEQVFNLNGIGMLFVQSVSRNDFTLIQAMVMLVAGFYVIMNLVVDLLYAEFDPRIRYS
;
A
#
# COMPACT_ATOMS: atom_id res chain seq x y z
N MET A 1 18.47 -16.90 -12.47
CA MET A 1 17.13 -16.25 -12.39
C MET A 1 16.06 -17.20 -11.86
N LEU A 2 15.72 -18.32 -12.54
CA LEU A 2 14.62 -19.21 -12.07
C LEU A 2 14.84 -19.74 -10.64
N ARG A 3 16.06 -20.20 -10.33
CA ARG A 3 16.42 -20.67 -8.97
C ARG A 3 16.32 -19.56 -7.91
N TYR A 4 16.73 -18.34 -8.26
CA TYR A 4 16.62 -17.17 -7.37
C TYR A 4 15.15 -16.85 -7.06
N VAL A 5 14.30 -16.77 -8.11
CA VAL A 5 12.86 -16.55 -7.95
C VAL A 5 12.22 -17.66 -7.12
N ALA A 6 12.56 -18.95 -7.41
CA ALA A 6 12.02 -20.08 -6.66
C ALA A 6 12.39 -20.00 -5.16
N ASN A 7 13.64 -19.69 -4.83
CA ASN A 7 14.07 -19.53 -3.45
C ASN A 7 13.35 -18.36 -2.75
N ARG A 8 13.15 -17.24 -3.44
CA ARG A 8 12.40 -16.10 -2.89
C ARG A 8 10.94 -16.46 -2.62
N VAL A 9 10.27 -17.14 -3.57
CA VAL A 9 8.89 -17.62 -3.40
C VAL A 9 8.79 -18.63 -2.25
N LEU A 10 9.77 -19.53 -2.10
CA LEU A 10 9.81 -20.48 -0.97
C LEU A 10 9.91 -19.76 0.38
N LEU A 11 10.69 -18.68 0.47
CA LEU A 11 10.83 -17.89 1.69
C LEU A 11 9.57 -17.07 2.03
N MET A 12 8.69 -16.82 1.06
CA MET A 12 7.40 -16.18 1.30
C MET A 12 6.47 -17.05 2.14
N ILE A 13 6.49 -18.36 1.94
CA ILE A 13 5.60 -19.30 2.61
C ILE A 13 5.73 -19.24 4.14
N PRO A 14 6.94 -19.41 4.74
CA PRO A 14 7.08 -19.30 6.19
C PRO A 14 6.72 -17.90 6.73
N THR A 15 6.96 -16.85 5.97
CA THR A 15 6.55 -15.48 6.37
C THR A 15 5.04 -15.37 6.45
N LEU A 16 4.30 -15.83 5.44
CA LEU A 16 2.83 -15.81 5.43
C LEU A 16 2.25 -16.73 6.53
N ILE A 17 2.84 -17.90 6.76
CA ILE A 17 2.44 -18.78 7.87
C ILE A 17 2.66 -18.09 9.22
N GLY A 18 3.81 -17.43 9.41
CA GLY A 18 4.10 -16.68 10.62
C GLY A 18 3.08 -15.57 10.90
N VAL A 19 2.72 -14.79 9.86
CA VAL A 19 1.66 -13.77 9.97
C VAL A 19 0.31 -14.41 10.26
N ALA A 20 -0.02 -15.53 9.62
CA ALA A 20 -1.27 -16.25 9.85
C ALA A 20 -1.37 -16.72 11.30
N VAL A 21 -0.32 -17.33 11.85
CA VAL A 21 -0.27 -17.72 13.28
C VAL A 21 -0.49 -16.51 14.17
N LEU A 22 0.28 -15.45 13.95
CA LEU A 22 0.18 -14.24 14.77
C LEU A 22 -1.23 -13.63 14.74
N VAL A 23 -1.80 -13.38 13.58
CA VAL A 23 -3.12 -12.73 13.46
C VAL A 23 -4.23 -13.60 14.05
N PHE A 24 -4.15 -14.92 13.82
CA PHE A 24 -5.16 -15.83 14.38
C PHE A 24 -5.19 -15.79 15.91
N PHE A 25 -4.03 -15.96 16.55
CA PHE A 25 -3.95 -16.00 18.01
C PHE A 25 -4.12 -14.62 18.66
N MET A 26 -3.58 -13.55 18.06
CA MET A 26 -3.78 -12.19 18.59
C MET A 26 -5.25 -11.80 18.69
N LEU A 27 -6.06 -12.13 17.69
CA LEU A 27 -7.50 -11.83 17.73
C LEU A 27 -8.26 -12.64 18.77
N ARG A 28 -7.72 -13.78 19.23
CA ARG A 28 -8.30 -14.59 20.32
C ARG A 28 -7.92 -14.12 21.72
N ILE A 29 -6.87 -13.27 21.81
CA ILE A 29 -6.45 -12.65 23.08
C ILE A 29 -7.24 -11.35 23.34
N VAL A 30 -7.77 -10.72 22.29
CA VAL A 30 -8.57 -9.51 22.44
C VAL A 30 -9.83 -9.83 23.27
N PRO A 31 -10.04 -9.16 24.40
CA PRO A 31 -11.23 -9.39 25.22
C PRO A 31 -12.48 -8.91 24.49
N GLY A 32 -13.49 -9.75 24.47
CA GLY A 32 -14.80 -9.48 23.86
C GLY A 32 -15.30 -10.69 23.09
N ASP A 33 -16.56 -11.04 23.31
CA ASP A 33 -17.21 -12.07 22.53
C ASP A 33 -17.88 -11.43 21.32
N VAL A 34 -17.38 -11.77 20.15
CA VAL A 34 -17.92 -11.27 18.86
C VAL A 34 -19.42 -11.53 18.74
N VAL A 35 -19.87 -12.69 19.23
CA VAL A 35 -21.28 -13.09 19.16
C VAL A 35 -22.12 -12.22 20.10
N GLU A 36 -21.60 -11.95 21.30
CA GLU A 36 -22.28 -11.02 22.23
C GLU A 36 -22.34 -9.60 21.64
N VAL A 37 -21.25 -9.09 21.11
CA VAL A 37 -21.19 -7.75 20.50
C VAL A 37 -22.17 -7.65 19.33
N LYS A 38 -22.22 -8.67 18.48
CA LYS A 38 -23.14 -8.73 17.35
C LYS A 38 -24.60 -8.74 17.77
N LEU A 39 -24.94 -9.60 18.74
CA LEU A 39 -26.31 -9.82 19.12
C LEU A 39 -26.85 -8.77 20.14
N ARG A 40 -25.96 -8.22 21.01
CA ARG A 40 -26.33 -7.20 22.00
C ARG A 40 -26.12 -5.77 21.49
N GLY A 41 -25.42 -5.58 20.37
CA GLY A 41 -25.08 -4.24 19.82
C GLY A 41 -26.30 -3.36 19.57
N ASP A 42 -27.46 -3.94 19.34
CA ASP A 42 -28.74 -3.24 19.15
C ASP A 42 -29.56 -3.05 20.45
N GLY A 43 -28.94 -3.25 21.64
CA GLY A 43 -29.58 -3.00 22.92
C GLY A 43 -30.65 -4.07 23.33
N GLY A 44 -30.67 -5.20 22.63
CA GLY A 44 -31.61 -6.28 22.90
C GLY A 44 -31.22 -7.19 24.06
N ASN A 45 -32.18 -7.64 24.86
CA ASN A 45 -32.00 -8.75 25.78
C ASN A 45 -31.91 -10.05 24.97
N VAL A 46 -30.69 -10.51 24.71
CA VAL A 46 -30.45 -11.75 23.97
C VAL A 46 -30.32 -12.91 24.95
N SER A 47 -31.06 -14.01 24.72
CA SER A 47 -30.96 -15.21 25.53
C SER A 47 -29.60 -15.91 25.34
N GLN A 48 -29.10 -16.56 26.40
CA GLN A 48 -27.87 -17.33 26.34
C GLN A 48 -27.93 -18.43 25.25
N GLU A 49 -29.09 -18.99 25.04
CA GLU A 49 -29.32 -20.01 24.00
C GLU A 49 -29.07 -19.51 22.60
N MET A 50 -29.46 -18.24 22.29
CA MET A 50 -29.17 -17.62 20.99
C MET A 50 -27.68 -17.37 20.78
N ILE A 51 -26.97 -16.96 21.84
CA ILE A 51 -25.53 -16.77 21.81
C ILE A 51 -24.83 -18.11 21.50
N ASP A 52 -25.22 -19.17 22.17
CA ASP A 52 -24.63 -20.50 22.01
C ASP A 52 -24.95 -21.11 20.64
N MET A 53 -26.15 -20.88 20.09
CA MET A 53 -26.48 -21.27 18.72
C MET A 53 -25.61 -20.54 17.69
N GLU A 54 -25.41 -19.23 17.83
CA GLU A 54 -24.61 -18.45 16.92
C GLU A 54 -23.11 -18.81 17.01
N ARG A 55 -22.60 -19.10 18.23
CA ARG A 55 -21.23 -19.63 18.42
C ARG A 55 -21.04 -20.95 17.67
N LYS A 56 -22.00 -21.89 17.76
CA LYS A 56 -21.94 -23.14 17.00
C LYS A 56 -22.03 -22.92 15.51
N ARG A 57 -22.86 -21.98 15.05
CA ARG A 57 -22.97 -21.63 13.63
C ARG A 57 -21.65 -21.11 13.07
N LEU A 58 -20.93 -20.31 13.85
CA LEU A 58 -19.63 -19.74 13.50
C LEU A 58 -18.45 -20.69 13.78
N GLY A 59 -18.70 -21.88 14.33
CA GLY A 59 -17.66 -22.86 14.70
C GLY A 59 -16.73 -22.41 15.82
N LEU A 60 -17.14 -21.43 16.61
CA LEU A 60 -16.35 -20.86 17.72
C LEU A 60 -16.40 -21.75 18.99
N ASP A 61 -17.24 -22.79 19.01
CA ASP A 61 -17.31 -23.79 20.04
C ASP A 61 -16.22 -24.87 19.92
N LYS A 62 -15.55 -24.96 18.76
CA LYS A 62 -14.50 -25.95 18.51
C LYS A 62 -13.18 -25.58 19.22
N PRO A 63 -12.29 -26.56 19.51
CA PRO A 63 -10.96 -26.28 20.04
C PRO A 63 -10.18 -25.32 19.13
N LEU A 64 -9.38 -24.40 19.70
CA LEU A 64 -8.65 -23.35 18.96
C LEU A 64 -7.75 -23.90 17.83
N LEU A 65 -7.08 -25.02 18.07
CA LEU A 65 -6.23 -25.65 17.05
C LEU A 65 -7.04 -26.16 15.87
N TYR A 66 -8.28 -26.61 16.09
CA TYR A 66 -9.17 -27.04 15.03
C TYR A 66 -9.65 -25.85 14.20
N GLN A 67 -10.05 -24.74 14.86
CA GLN A 67 -10.41 -23.49 14.20
C GLN A 67 -9.25 -22.95 13.36
N PHE A 68 -8.02 -23.02 13.89
CA PHE A 68 -6.81 -22.62 13.16
C PHE A 68 -6.57 -23.48 11.93
N GLY A 69 -6.71 -24.81 12.05
CA GLY A 69 -6.56 -25.74 10.94
C GLY A 69 -7.60 -25.50 9.83
N ASP A 70 -8.87 -25.37 10.18
CA ASP A 70 -9.96 -25.06 9.25
C ASP A 70 -9.70 -23.74 8.52
N TRP A 71 -9.26 -22.71 9.23
CA TRP A 71 -8.93 -21.41 8.66
C TRP A 71 -7.71 -21.46 7.72
N MET A 72 -6.65 -22.19 8.09
CA MET A 72 -5.46 -22.39 7.23
C MET A 72 -5.81 -23.12 5.94
N ILE A 73 -6.67 -24.13 6.00
CA ILE A 73 -7.18 -24.82 4.82
C ILE A 73 -8.00 -23.83 3.97
N GLY A 74 -8.84 -22.99 4.59
CA GLY A 74 -9.58 -21.94 3.93
C GLY A 74 -8.68 -20.96 3.17
N LEU A 75 -7.59 -20.49 3.81
CA LEU A 75 -6.59 -19.64 3.17
C LEU A 75 -5.94 -20.32 1.94
N ALA A 76 -5.56 -21.59 2.08
CA ALA A 76 -4.92 -22.34 1.01
C ALA A 76 -5.87 -22.61 -0.19
N THR A 77 -7.18 -22.71 0.06
CA THR A 77 -8.22 -22.92 -0.96
C THR A 77 -8.90 -21.64 -1.42
N LEU A 78 -8.43 -20.46 -0.96
CA LEU A 78 -9.04 -19.14 -1.21
C LEU A 78 -10.50 -19.04 -0.73
N ASN A 79 -10.92 -19.91 0.18
CA ASN A 79 -12.19 -19.81 0.87
C ASN A 79 -11.98 -19.05 2.19
N LEU A 80 -12.06 -17.73 2.13
CA LEU A 80 -11.82 -16.86 3.29
C LEU A 80 -12.98 -16.83 4.30
N GLY A 81 -14.02 -17.65 4.08
CA GLY A 81 -15.20 -17.70 4.92
C GLY A 81 -16.19 -16.57 4.64
N ARG A 82 -17.06 -16.32 5.63
CA ARG A 82 -18.10 -15.28 5.55
C ARG A 82 -17.90 -14.24 6.63
N SER A 83 -18.24 -12.99 6.33
CA SER A 83 -18.30 -11.91 7.32
C SER A 83 -19.25 -12.29 8.44
N MET A 84 -18.82 -12.08 9.67
CA MET A 84 -19.66 -12.35 10.85
C MET A 84 -20.85 -11.38 10.95
N TRP A 85 -20.77 -10.21 10.30
CA TRP A 85 -21.83 -9.20 10.31
C TRP A 85 -22.77 -9.26 9.11
N THR A 86 -22.20 -9.25 7.89
CA THR A 86 -23.00 -9.16 6.67
C THR A 86 -23.44 -10.52 6.15
N ASP A 87 -22.84 -11.61 6.66
CA ASP A 87 -22.99 -12.99 6.18
C ASP A 87 -22.63 -13.17 4.69
N ARG A 88 -21.99 -12.17 4.08
CA ARG A 88 -21.50 -12.26 2.71
C ARG A 88 -20.13 -12.95 2.66
N PRO A 89 -19.78 -13.59 1.53
CA PRO A 89 -18.43 -14.11 1.34
C PRO A 89 -17.38 -13.00 1.50
N VAL A 90 -16.35 -13.24 2.29
CA VAL A 90 -15.26 -12.28 2.52
C VAL A 90 -14.56 -11.92 1.22
N THR A 91 -14.42 -12.88 0.30
CA THR A 91 -13.87 -12.66 -1.05
C THR A 91 -14.65 -11.62 -1.86
N GLU A 92 -15.98 -11.61 -1.74
CA GLU A 92 -16.85 -10.62 -2.40
C GLU A 92 -16.69 -9.25 -1.76
N GLU A 93 -16.70 -9.17 -0.42
CA GLU A 93 -16.50 -7.90 0.32
C GLU A 93 -15.16 -7.24 -0.01
N ILE A 94 -14.10 -8.04 -0.18
CA ILE A 94 -12.78 -7.56 -0.57
C ILE A 94 -12.74 -7.17 -2.04
N SER A 95 -13.18 -8.04 -2.94
CA SER A 95 -13.03 -7.83 -4.39
C SER A 95 -13.73 -6.58 -4.90
N THR A 96 -14.91 -6.27 -4.36
CA THR A 96 -15.69 -5.07 -4.73
C THR A 96 -14.99 -3.75 -4.36
N ARG A 97 -14.06 -3.77 -3.38
CA ARG A 97 -13.37 -2.58 -2.87
C ARG A 97 -11.88 -2.54 -3.25
N LEU A 98 -11.30 -3.71 -3.57
CA LEU A 98 -9.88 -3.85 -3.87
C LEU A 98 -9.49 -3.06 -5.12
N GLU A 99 -10.34 -3.09 -6.16
CA GLU A 99 -10.09 -2.38 -7.43
C GLU A 99 -9.86 -0.89 -7.17
N LEU A 100 -10.75 -0.25 -6.42
CA LEU A 100 -10.65 1.16 -6.08
C LEU A 100 -9.35 1.49 -5.34
N SER A 101 -9.08 0.79 -4.23
CA SER A 101 -7.90 1.08 -3.40
C SER A 101 -6.60 0.78 -4.14
N LEU A 102 -6.56 -0.31 -4.91
CA LEU A 102 -5.40 -0.66 -5.72
C LEU A 102 -5.14 0.39 -6.81
N GLN A 103 -6.19 0.88 -7.46
CA GLN A 103 -6.09 1.92 -8.47
C GLN A 103 -5.58 3.24 -7.88
N VAL A 104 -6.08 3.67 -6.72
CA VAL A 104 -5.56 4.85 -6.03
C VAL A 104 -4.09 4.66 -5.64
N ALA A 105 -3.71 3.49 -5.13
CA ALA A 105 -2.32 3.19 -4.78
C ALA A 105 -1.39 3.24 -6.00
N ILE A 106 -1.79 2.64 -7.12
CA ILE A 106 -1.03 2.68 -8.38
C ILE A 106 -0.91 4.11 -8.89
N MET A 107 -2.00 4.86 -8.95
CA MET A 107 -2.00 6.25 -9.42
C MET A 107 -1.14 7.15 -8.52
N ALA A 108 -1.23 7.00 -7.19
CA ALA A 108 -0.41 7.73 -6.24
C ALA A 108 1.08 7.42 -6.41
N THR A 109 1.43 6.15 -6.65
CA THR A 109 2.81 5.73 -6.93
C THR A 109 3.31 6.31 -8.24
N ILE A 110 2.50 6.30 -9.30
CA ILE A 110 2.85 6.92 -10.58
C ILE A 110 3.10 8.43 -10.40
N VAL A 111 2.21 9.13 -9.70
CA VAL A 111 2.39 10.56 -9.38
C VAL A 111 3.68 10.77 -8.59
N ALA A 112 3.92 9.96 -7.56
CA ALA A 112 5.13 10.06 -6.75
C ALA A 112 6.40 9.88 -7.59
N VAL A 113 6.48 8.87 -8.45
CA VAL A 113 7.64 8.60 -9.31
C VAL A 113 7.83 9.67 -10.35
N LEU A 114 6.76 10.08 -11.05
CA LEU A 114 6.81 11.12 -12.08
C LEU A 114 7.32 12.48 -11.55
N LEU A 115 7.03 12.78 -10.29
CA LEU A 115 7.52 13.98 -9.63
C LEU A 115 8.88 13.76 -8.97
N ALA A 116 9.11 12.65 -8.29
CA ALA A 116 10.31 12.40 -7.50
C ALA A 116 11.58 12.31 -8.38
N VAL A 117 11.49 11.62 -9.52
CA VAL A 117 12.66 11.42 -10.39
C VAL A 117 13.19 12.75 -10.91
N PRO A 118 12.39 13.61 -11.57
CA PRO A 118 12.91 14.89 -12.04
C PRO A 118 13.30 15.85 -10.90
N LEU A 119 12.51 15.92 -9.82
CA LEU A 119 12.79 16.82 -8.70
C LEU A 119 14.08 16.42 -7.95
N GLY A 120 14.22 15.13 -7.63
CA GLY A 120 15.42 14.60 -6.97
C GLY A 120 16.68 14.75 -7.83
N THR A 121 16.54 14.48 -9.13
CA THR A 121 17.66 14.66 -10.10
C THR A 121 18.04 16.12 -10.22
N ALA A 122 17.10 17.04 -10.41
CA ALA A 122 17.37 18.47 -10.51
C ALA A 122 18.02 19.01 -9.22
N ALA A 123 17.51 18.62 -8.05
CA ALA A 123 18.07 19.00 -6.75
C ALA A 123 19.51 18.49 -6.54
N ALA A 124 19.87 17.32 -7.09
CA ALA A 124 21.23 16.79 -7.01
C ALA A 124 22.19 17.51 -7.98
N LEU A 125 21.77 17.73 -9.24
CA LEU A 125 22.59 18.35 -10.27
C LEU A 125 22.81 19.85 -10.02
N MET A 126 21.80 20.50 -9.41
CA MET A 126 21.85 21.94 -9.09
C MET A 126 22.11 22.16 -7.60
N ARG A 127 22.92 21.28 -6.99
CA ARG A 127 23.26 21.33 -5.57
C ARG A 127 23.72 22.74 -5.15
N ASP A 128 23.25 23.17 -3.95
CA ASP A 128 23.56 24.43 -3.30
C ASP A 128 23.14 25.69 -4.10
N THR A 129 22.28 25.54 -5.13
CA THR A 129 21.62 26.64 -5.84
C THR A 129 20.20 26.89 -5.29
N TRP A 130 19.58 28.00 -5.69
CA TRP A 130 18.20 28.32 -5.34
C TRP A 130 17.20 27.23 -5.74
N VAL A 131 17.48 26.50 -6.84
CA VAL A 131 16.66 25.36 -7.31
C VAL A 131 16.69 24.23 -6.28
N ASP A 132 17.87 23.86 -5.76
CA ASP A 132 18.00 22.84 -4.72
C ASP A 132 17.23 23.25 -3.44
N TYR A 133 17.36 24.52 -3.03
CA TYR A 133 16.62 25.02 -1.87
C TYR A 133 15.10 24.95 -2.09
N LEU A 134 14.61 25.32 -3.26
CA LEU A 134 13.19 25.27 -3.58
C LEU A 134 12.66 23.82 -3.59
N MET A 135 13.42 22.87 -4.14
CA MET A 135 13.09 21.45 -4.12
C MET A 135 13.10 20.89 -2.70
N ARG A 136 14.04 21.31 -1.85
CA ARG A 136 14.07 20.95 -0.44
C ARG A 136 12.82 21.46 0.31
N ILE A 137 12.45 22.74 0.11
CA ILE A 137 11.24 23.31 0.71
C ILE A 137 10.01 22.51 0.28
N PHE A 138 9.89 22.20 -1.02
CA PHE A 138 8.80 21.39 -1.55
C PHE A 138 8.74 19.99 -0.91
N THR A 139 9.88 19.31 -0.80
CA THR A 139 9.93 17.96 -0.20
C THR A 139 9.72 17.99 1.31
N ILE A 140 10.22 18.99 2.02
CA ILE A 140 9.95 19.17 3.46
C ILE A 140 8.46 19.43 3.67
N GLY A 141 7.83 20.28 2.85
CA GLY A 141 6.39 20.50 2.87
C GLY A 141 5.59 19.21 2.74
N GLY A 142 5.95 18.35 1.77
CA GLY A 142 5.28 17.07 1.57
C GLY A 142 5.43 16.08 2.73
N LEU A 143 6.52 16.17 3.51
CA LEU A 143 6.73 15.34 4.69
C LEU A 143 6.04 15.91 5.95
N SER A 144 5.98 17.23 6.06
CA SER A 144 5.43 17.90 7.23
C SER A 144 3.90 17.95 7.22
N ILE A 145 3.31 17.95 6.02
CA ILE A 145 1.86 18.04 5.85
C ILE A 145 1.26 16.64 5.82
N PRO A 146 0.31 16.30 6.72
CA PRO A 146 -0.41 15.04 6.63
C PRO A 146 -1.18 14.92 5.30
N SER A 147 -1.09 13.76 4.64
CA SER A 147 -1.72 13.55 3.32
C SER A 147 -3.24 13.79 3.33
N PHE A 148 -3.92 13.41 4.41
CA PHE A 148 -5.35 13.64 4.56
C PHE A 148 -5.69 15.14 4.66
N TRP A 149 -4.89 15.92 5.39
CA TRP A 149 -5.08 17.37 5.49
C TRP A 149 -4.85 18.05 4.13
N PHE A 150 -3.81 17.63 3.41
CA PHE A 150 -3.58 18.08 2.04
C PHE A 150 -4.75 17.71 1.11
N GLY A 151 -5.30 16.50 1.26
CA GLY A 151 -6.52 16.07 0.57
C GLY A 151 -7.73 16.96 0.87
N MET A 152 -7.93 17.34 2.14
CA MET A 152 -8.99 18.30 2.51
C MET A 152 -8.79 19.67 1.86
N LEU A 153 -7.54 20.16 1.82
CA LEU A 153 -7.24 21.44 1.14
C LEU A 153 -7.52 21.36 -0.37
N ILE A 154 -7.20 20.23 -1.01
CA ILE A 154 -7.57 20.00 -2.42
C ILE A 154 -9.08 20.07 -2.58
N MET A 155 -9.86 19.35 -1.76
CA MET A 155 -11.32 19.35 -1.84
C MET A 155 -11.91 20.74 -1.63
N LEU A 156 -11.41 21.49 -0.62
CA LEU A 156 -11.80 22.87 -0.38
C LEU A 156 -11.44 23.79 -1.55
N GLY A 157 -10.27 23.63 -2.13
CA GLY A 157 -9.83 24.38 -3.31
C GLY A 157 -10.74 24.11 -4.52
N LEU A 158 -11.05 22.86 -4.80
CA LEU A 158 -11.95 22.47 -5.87
C LEU A 158 -13.35 23.09 -5.67
N LEU A 159 -13.88 23.02 -4.46
CA LEU A 159 -15.17 23.61 -4.14
C LEU A 159 -15.16 25.15 -4.24
N TYR A 160 -14.13 25.78 -3.69
CA TYR A 160 -14.08 27.26 -3.62
C TYR A 160 -13.87 27.91 -4.99
N PHE A 161 -12.85 27.42 -5.75
CA PHE A 161 -12.46 28.03 -7.03
C PHE A 161 -13.27 27.52 -8.21
N PHE A 162 -13.61 26.22 -8.24
CA PHE A 162 -14.26 25.59 -9.39
C PHE A 162 -15.75 25.27 -9.14
N LYS A 163 -16.24 25.45 -7.91
CA LYS A 163 -17.62 25.08 -7.50
C LYS A 163 -17.97 23.63 -7.86
N TRP A 164 -16.97 22.76 -7.81
CA TRP A 164 -17.05 21.37 -8.24
C TRP A 164 -16.42 20.45 -7.20
N LEU A 165 -16.99 19.26 -7.06
CA LEU A 165 -16.44 18.17 -6.24
C LEU A 165 -16.37 16.89 -7.07
N PRO A 166 -15.38 16.01 -6.80
CA PRO A 166 -15.30 14.72 -7.46
C PRO A 166 -16.56 13.89 -7.24
N PRO A 167 -16.97 13.04 -8.23
CA PRO A 167 -18.08 12.11 -8.07
C PRO A 167 -17.87 11.20 -6.84
N ILE A 168 -18.95 10.89 -6.11
CA ILE A 168 -18.88 10.02 -4.93
C ILE A 168 -18.95 8.55 -5.34
N THR A 169 -19.68 8.23 -6.42
CA THR A 169 -19.85 6.86 -6.89
C THR A 169 -18.63 6.43 -7.69
N PHE A 170 -18.02 5.32 -7.27
CA PHE A 170 -16.91 4.74 -8.01
C PHE A 170 -17.39 4.13 -9.32
N THR A 171 -16.74 4.52 -10.40
CA THR A 171 -16.95 3.95 -11.74
C THR A 171 -15.65 3.28 -12.18
N PRO A 172 -15.64 1.97 -12.51
CA PRO A 172 -14.45 1.29 -12.98
C PRO A 172 -13.86 1.93 -14.22
N ILE A 173 -12.53 1.92 -14.35
CA ILE A 173 -11.82 2.59 -15.45
C ILE A 173 -12.21 2.03 -16.84
N TYR A 174 -12.57 0.77 -16.91
CA TYR A 174 -12.99 0.10 -18.15
C TYR A 174 -14.44 0.42 -18.56
N VAL A 175 -15.24 1.03 -17.67
CA VAL A 175 -16.63 1.47 -17.94
C VAL A 175 -16.63 2.92 -18.40
N ASP A 176 -16.03 3.83 -17.62
CA ASP A 176 -15.86 5.23 -17.96
C ASP A 176 -14.52 5.75 -17.43
N PRO A 177 -13.47 5.78 -18.29
CA PRO A 177 -12.15 6.26 -17.89
C PRO A 177 -12.12 7.71 -17.41
N ILE A 178 -12.97 8.57 -17.98
CA ILE A 178 -12.98 10.01 -17.64
C ILE A 178 -13.60 10.21 -16.25
N ALA A 179 -14.76 9.61 -15.99
CA ALA A 179 -15.40 9.66 -14.67
C ALA A 179 -14.48 9.08 -13.59
N ASN A 180 -13.85 7.93 -13.87
CA ASN A 180 -12.90 7.28 -12.97
C ASN A 180 -11.71 8.18 -12.64
N LEU A 181 -11.00 8.69 -13.67
CA LEU A 181 -9.82 9.53 -13.48
C LEU A 181 -10.17 10.86 -12.80
N THR A 182 -11.29 11.48 -13.14
CA THR A 182 -11.72 12.72 -12.48
C THR A 182 -12.04 12.53 -11.01
N GLN A 183 -12.45 11.33 -10.60
CA GLN A 183 -12.64 10.99 -9.20
C GLN A 183 -11.30 10.70 -8.48
N LEU A 184 -10.47 9.84 -9.05
CA LEU A 184 -9.33 9.25 -8.33
C LEU A 184 -8.03 10.05 -8.44
N ILE A 185 -7.91 11.01 -9.36
CA ILE A 185 -6.69 11.83 -9.48
C ILE A 185 -6.40 12.65 -8.22
N TRP A 186 -7.42 13.15 -7.54
CA TRP A 186 -7.27 14.02 -6.38
C TRP A 186 -6.74 13.30 -5.14
N PRO A 187 -7.32 12.16 -4.72
CA PRO A 187 -6.71 11.34 -3.67
C PRO A 187 -5.33 10.84 -4.06
N ALA A 188 -5.11 10.48 -5.33
CA ALA A 188 -3.80 10.07 -5.82
C ALA A 188 -2.75 11.19 -5.74
N LEU A 189 -3.12 12.44 -6.05
CA LEU A 189 -2.25 13.62 -5.90
C LEU A 189 -1.94 13.91 -4.42
N ALA A 190 -2.96 13.83 -3.54
CA ALA A 190 -2.79 14.10 -2.11
C ALA A 190 -1.77 13.16 -1.47
N VAL A 191 -1.90 11.88 -1.77
CA VAL A 191 -1.02 10.83 -1.23
C VAL A 191 0.31 10.79 -1.98
N GLY A 192 0.28 10.88 -3.30
CA GLY A 192 1.46 10.85 -4.18
C GLY A 192 2.44 11.98 -3.90
N TYR A 193 1.96 13.16 -3.48
CA TYR A 193 2.83 14.27 -3.06
C TYR A 193 3.71 13.91 -1.86
N ARG A 194 3.14 13.29 -0.84
CA ARG A 194 3.91 12.83 0.34
C ARG A 194 4.99 11.82 -0.06
N TYR A 195 4.63 10.82 -0.85
CA TYR A 195 5.56 9.77 -1.30
C TYR A 195 6.60 10.29 -2.29
N CYS A 196 6.23 11.27 -3.13
CA CYS A 196 7.19 12.02 -3.94
C CYS A 196 8.28 12.68 -3.07
N ALA A 197 7.90 13.28 -1.94
CA ALA A 197 8.84 13.95 -1.07
C ALA A 197 9.91 13.02 -0.46
N VAL A 198 9.52 11.81 -0.06
CA VAL A 198 10.45 10.79 0.45
C VAL A 198 11.37 10.30 -0.67
N SER A 199 10.78 9.88 -1.79
CA SER A 199 11.50 9.31 -2.93
C SER A 199 12.44 10.32 -3.59
N ALA A 200 12.03 11.60 -3.75
CA ALA A 200 12.89 12.65 -4.32
C ALA A 200 14.13 12.92 -3.45
N ARG A 201 13.96 12.92 -2.12
CA ARG A 201 15.10 13.07 -1.19
C ARG A 201 16.07 11.90 -1.29
N MET A 202 15.55 10.67 -1.41
CA MET A 202 16.37 9.47 -1.58
C MET A 202 17.15 9.54 -2.90
N ILE A 203 16.48 9.86 -4.01
CA ILE A 203 17.11 10.00 -5.33
C ILE A 203 18.20 11.08 -5.30
N ARG A 204 17.93 12.24 -4.68
CA ARG A 204 18.92 13.30 -4.53
C ARG A 204 20.16 12.82 -3.78
N SER A 205 19.99 12.18 -2.62
CA SER A 205 21.12 11.69 -1.82
C SER A 205 21.94 10.66 -2.57
N SER A 206 21.28 9.65 -3.11
CA SER A 206 21.93 8.58 -3.86
C SER A 206 22.62 9.09 -5.13
N LEU A 207 22.02 10.05 -5.84
CA LEU A 207 22.63 10.61 -7.03
C LEU A 207 23.89 11.42 -6.70
N LEU A 208 23.90 12.18 -5.60
CA LEU A 208 25.09 12.90 -5.12
C LEU A 208 26.23 11.95 -4.75
N GLU A 209 25.94 10.80 -4.16
CA GLU A 209 26.94 9.75 -3.86
C GLU A 209 27.51 9.16 -5.15
N VAL A 210 26.63 8.72 -6.04
CA VAL A 210 26.99 8.10 -7.32
C VAL A 210 27.81 9.03 -8.23
N LEU A 211 27.51 10.33 -8.26
CA LEU A 211 28.26 11.29 -9.08
C LEU A 211 29.72 11.45 -8.65
N ASN A 212 30.09 11.04 -7.43
CA ASN A 212 31.46 11.07 -6.93
C ASN A 212 32.24 9.75 -7.15
N GLU A 213 31.59 8.70 -7.67
CA GLU A 213 32.19 7.41 -7.94
C GLU A 213 33.25 7.45 -9.06
N ASP A 214 34.28 6.62 -8.95
CA ASP A 214 35.42 6.60 -9.90
C ASP A 214 35.02 6.21 -11.33
N TYR A 215 34.01 5.35 -11.49
CA TYR A 215 33.51 5.02 -12.83
C TYR A 215 32.84 6.17 -13.54
N ILE A 216 32.23 7.11 -12.80
CA ILE A 216 31.68 8.36 -13.35
C ILE A 216 32.82 9.29 -13.79
N ARG A 217 33.87 9.42 -12.97
CA ARG A 217 35.09 10.18 -13.35
C ARG A 217 35.73 9.59 -14.61
N THR A 218 35.81 8.26 -14.70
CA THR A 218 36.34 7.55 -15.85
C THR A 218 35.49 7.81 -17.11
N ALA A 219 34.16 7.78 -17.00
CA ALA A 219 33.27 8.06 -18.11
C ALA A 219 33.48 9.50 -18.66
N ARG A 220 33.59 10.48 -17.74
CA ARG A 220 33.90 11.88 -18.11
C ARG A 220 35.28 12.01 -18.74
N ALA A 221 36.31 11.36 -18.22
CA ALA A 221 37.66 11.36 -18.78
C ALA A 221 37.72 10.75 -20.19
N LYS A 222 36.84 9.79 -20.51
CA LYS A 222 36.67 9.22 -21.86
C LYS A 222 35.88 10.11 -22.83
N GLY A 223 35.49 11.32 -22.43
CA GLY A 223 34.76 12.28 -23.28
C GLY A 223 33.30 11.95 -23.50
N VAL A 224 32.65 11.12 -22.63
CA VAL A 224 31.21 10.84 -22.72
C VAL A 224 30.44 12.13 -22.41
N PHE A 225 29.46 12.47 -23.24
CA PHE A 225 28.61 13.65 -23.02
C PHE A 225 27.94 13.61 -21.65
N GLU A 226 27.94 14.72 -20.90
CA GLU A 226 27.44 14.80 -19.54
C GLU A 226 25.97 14.29 -19.39
N ARG A 227 25.13 14.58 -20.38
CA ARG A 227 23.76 14.08 -20.42
C ARG A 227 23.70 12.54 -20.41
N LEU A 228 24.61 11.86 -21.09
CA LEU A 228 24.70 10.39 -21.09
C LEU A 228 25.33 9.87 -19.81
N VAL A 229 26.31 10.57 -19.25
CA VAL A 229 26.89 10.26 -17.93
C VAL A 229 25.78 10.26 -16.88
N ILE A 230 24.96 11.30 -16.85
CA ILE A 230 23.88 11.44 -15.89
C ILE A 230 22.78 10.37 -16.12
N SER A 231 22.23 10.31 -17.34
CA SER A 231 21.04 9.48 -17.58
C SER A 231 21.34 7.97 -17.59
N ARG A 232 22.49 7.55 -18.16
CA ARG A 232 22.80 6.15 -18.39
C ARG A 232 23.72 5.55 -17.32
N HIS A 233 24.64 6.34 -16.75
CA HIS A 233 25.64 5.85 -15.81
C HIS A 233 25.28 6.20 -14.36
N ALA A 234 24.89 7.44 -14.08
CA ALA A 234 24.63 7.88 -12.72
C ALA A 234 23.21 7.56 -12.25
N LEU A 235 22.17 8.00 -12.97
CA LEU A 235 20.78 7.91 -12.55
C LEU A 235 20.33 6.45 -12.41
N ARG A 236 20.75 5.57 -13.32
CA ARG A 236 20.40 4.14 -13.25
C ARG A 236 20.81 3.52 -11.90
N ASN A 237 22.02 3.81 -11.44
CA ASN A 237 22.51 3.27 -10.17
C ASN A 237 21.92 4.02 -8.96
N ALA A 238 21.71 5.33 -9.09
CA ALA A 238 21.10 6.17 -8.06
C ALA A 238 19.62 5.82 -7.78
N LEU A 239 18.92 5.23 -8.75
CA LEU A 239 17.52 4.80 -8.57
C LEU A 239 17.37 3.51 -7.77
N LEU A 240 18.42 2.69 -7.61
CA LEU A 240 18.32 1.41 -6.88
C LEU A 240 17.77 1.57 -5.47
N PRO A 241 18.30 2.43 -4.58
CA PRO A 241 17.71 2.63 -3.26
C PRO A 241 16.29 3.20 -3.31
N ALA A 242 16.00 4.06 -4.31
CA ALA A 242 14.67 4.64 -4.47
C ALA A 242 13.61 3.60 -4.84
N ILE A 243 13.96 2.57 -5.64
CA ILE A 243 13.05 1.46 -5.99
C ILE A 243 12.58 0.74 -4.73
N THR A 244 13.47 0.48 -3.78
CA THR A 244 13.10 -0.15 -2.49
C THR A 244 12.12 0.71 -1.71
N VAL A 245 12.42 2.01 -1.61
CA VAL A 245 11.55 2.95 -0.89
C VAL A 245 10.18 3.02 -1.55
N ILE A 246 10.11 3.14 -2.88
CA ILE A 246 8.85 3.17 -3.63
C ILE A 246 8.05 1.87 -3.43
N GLY A 247 8.72 0.72 -3.45
CA GLY A 247 8.05 -0.57 -3.21
C GLY A 247 7.46 -0.69 -1.80
N LEU A 248 8.20 -0.24 -0.79
CA LEU A 248 7.70 -0.19 0.60
C LEU A 248 6.53 0.78 0.73
N GLU A 249 6.65 1.98 0.15
CA GLU A 249 5.58 2.99 0.15
C GLU A 249 4.31 2.48 -0.52
N PHE A 250 4.43 1.78 -1.65
CA PHE A 250 3.29 1.15 -2.33
C PHE A 250 2.56 0.15 -1.42
N THR A 251 3.32 -0.65 -0.67
CA THR A 251 2.74 -1.60 0.27
C THR A 251 2.00 -0.90 1.41
N PHE A 252 2.57 0.18 1.95
CA PHE A 252 1.90 1.00 2.96
C PHE A 252 0.62 1.64 2.42
N LEU A 253 0.57 1.98 1.13
CA LEU A 253 -0.65 2.51 0.52
C LEU A 253 -1.81 1.53 0.59
N ILE A 254 -1.58 0.26 0.30
CA ILE A 254 -2.65 -0.75 0.30
C ILE A 254 -3.26 -0.93 1.70
N GLY A 255 -2.43 -0.85 2.77
CA GLY A 255 -2.91 -0.96 4.14
C GLY A 255 -3.32 0.36 4.81
N GLY A 256 -2.90 1.50 4.27
CA GLY A 256 -2.92 2.80 4.95
C GLY A 256 -3.75 3.92 4.32
N LEU A 257 -4.53 3.64 3.28
CA LEU A 257 -5.36 4.66 2.62
C LEU A 257 -6.61 5.08 3.42
N VAL A 258 -6.86 4.50 4.60
CA VAL A 258 -8.08 4.68 5.40
C VAL A 258 -8.51 6.13 5.51
N VAL A 259 -7.61 7.00 5.99
CA VAL A 259 -7.97 8.41 6.25
C VAL A 259 -8.18 9.18 4.94
N THR A 260 -7.42 8.84 3.90
CA THR A 260 -7.61 9.41 2.56
C THR A 260 -8.95 8.96 1.97
N GLU A 261 -9.29 7.68 2.11
CA GLU A 261 -10.59 7.15 1.67
C GLU A 261 -11.76 7.85 2.39
N GLN A 262 -11.63 8.15 3.69
CA GLN A 262 -12.62 8.92 4.44
C GLN A 262 -12.77 10.35 3.91
N VAL A 263 -11.66 11.06 3.70
CA VAL A 263 -11.69 12.46 3.22
C VAL A 263 -12.36 12.59 1.85
N PHE A 264 -12.09 11.63 0.95
CA PHE A 264 -12.64 11.62 -0.39
C PHE A 264 -13.93 10.81 -0.53
N ASN A 265 -14.46 10.30 0.60
CA ASN A 265 -15.66 9.45 0.66
C ASN A 265 -15.58 8.23 -0.29
N LEU A 266 -14.44 7.55 -0.29
CA LEU A 266 -14.18 6.36 -1.09
C LEU A 266 -14.45 5.10 -0.25
N ASN A 267 -15.22 4.16 -0.81
CA ASN A 267 -15.52 2.91 -0.12
C ASN A 267 -14.47 1.82 -0.49
N GLY A 268 -13.24 2.03 -0.04
CA GLY A 268 -12.11 1.15 -0.33
C GLY A 268 -11.81 0.12 0.76
N ILE A 269 -10.67 -0.55 0.60
CA ILE A 269 -10.17 -1.60 1.50
C ILE A 269 -9.84 -1.05 2.89
N GLY A 270 -9.31 0.16 2.98
CA GLY A 270 -9.01 0.79 4.27
C GLY A 270 -10.27 1.05 5.09
N MET A 271 -11.33 1.54 4.46
CA MET A 271 -12.64 1.72 5.10
C MET A 271 -13.24 0.39 5.54
N LEU A 272 -13.14 -0.65 4.70
CA LEU A 272 -13.59 -2.00 5.08
C LEU A 272 -12.85 -2.51 6.32
N PHE A 273 -11.52 -2.28 6.39
CA PHE A 273 -10.72 -2.69 7.53
C PHE A 273 -11.18 -2.02 8.83
N VAL A 274 -11.35 -0.69 8.82
CA VAL A 274 -11.83 0.04 10.01
C VAL A 274 -13.23 -0.42 10.43
N GLN A 275 -14.13 -0.60 9.48
CA GLN A 275 -15.48 -1.12 9.77
C GLN A 275 -15.43 -2.51 10.39
N SER A 276 -14.55 -3.38 9.87
CA SER A 276 -14.37 -4.75 10.40
C SER A 276 -13.83 -4.74 11.84
N VAL A 277 -12.84 -3.86 12.12
CA VAL A 277 -12.29 -3.71 13.48
C VAL A 277 -13.34 -3.16 14.43
N SER A 278 -14.09 -2.11 14.04
CA SER A 278 -15.13 -1.50 14.87
C SER A 278 -16.28 -2.47 15.19
N ARG A 279 -16.51 -3.45 14.32
CA ARG A 279 -17.55 -4.46 14.46
C ARG A 279 -17.04 -5.79 15.04
N ASN A 280 -15.74 -5.90 15.34
CA ASN A 280 -15.09 -7.14 15.76
C ASN A 280 -15.32 -8.31 14.76
N ASP A 281 -15.36 -8.03 13.45
CA ASP A 281 -15.50 -9.07 12.44
C ASP A 281 -14.15 -9.78 12.20
N PHE A 282 -13.88 -10.77 13.03
CA PHE A 282 -12.58 -11.47 13.01
C PHE A 282 -12.29 -12.13 11.68
N THR A 283 -13.30 -12.65 11.00
CA THR A 283 -13.11 -13.30 9.69
C THR A 283 -12.62 -12.29 8.66
N LEU A 284 -13.24 -11.10 8.58
CA LEU A 284 -12.81 -10.03 7.71
C LEU A 284 -11.44 -9.48 8.13
N ILE A 285 -11.19 -9.23 9.41
CA ILE A 285 -9.90 -8.72 9.90
C ILE A 285 -8.77 -9.68 9.51
N GLN A 286 -8.93 -10.98 9.77
CA GLN A 286 -7.93 -12.00 9.41
C GLN A 286 -7.64 -12.00 7.91
N ALA A 287 -8.68 -11.99 7.08
CA ALA A 287 -8.55 -11.96 5.64
C ALA A 287 -7.85 -10.69 5.12
N MET A 288 -8.19 -9.53 5.72
CA MET A 288 -7.58 -8.25 5.36
C MET A 288 -6.10 -8.18 5.74
N VAL A 289 -5.73 -8.66 6.94
CA VAL A 289 -4.32 -8.73 7.35
C VAL A 289 -3.54 -9.67 6.45
N MET A 290 -4.10 -10.83 6.09
CA MET A 290 -3.48 -11.76 5.15
C MET A 290 -3.35 -11.18 3.74
N LEU A 291 -4.34 -10.40 3.29
CA LEU A 291 -4.29 -9.69 2.02
C LEU A 291 -3.12 -8.70 2.00
N VAL A 292 -3.00 -7.84 3.02
CA VAL A 292 -1.90 -6.86 3.14
C VAL A 292 -0.55 -7.57 3.23
N ALA A 293 -0.46 -8.65 4.02
CA ALA A 293 0.76 -9.46 4.10
C ALA A 293 1.14 -10.08 2.74
N GLY A 294 0.14 -10.58 1.99
CA GLY A 294 0.34 -11.08 0.64
C GLY A 294 0.88 -10.01 -0.31
N PHE A 295 0.30 -8.81 -0.30
CA PHE A 295 0.82 -7.67 -1.08
C PHE A 295 2.23 -7.28 -0.66
N TYR A 296 2.53 -7.25 0.64
CA TYR A 296 3.89 -6.95 1.14
C TYR A 296 4.91 -7.93 0.56
N VAL A 297 4.61 -9.21 0.64
CA VAL A 297 5.50 -10.27 0.18
C VAL A 297 5.67 -10.24 -1.35
N ILE A 298 4.59 -10.00 -2.10
CA ILE A 298 4.62 -9.84 -3.57
C ILE A 298 5.44 -8.60 -3.95
N MET A 299 5.26 -7.48 -3.28
CA MET A 299 6.02 -6.26 -3.58
C MET A 299 7.50 -6.42 -3.28
N ASN A 300 7.87 -7.10 -2.19
CA ASN A 300 9.27 -7.44 -1.94
C ASN A 300 9.86 -8.28 -3.09
N LEU A 301 9.11 -9.28 -3.59
CA LEU A 301 9.55 -10.05 -4.76
C LEU A 301 9.74 -9.16 -5.99
N VAL A 302 8.78 -8.26 -6.26
CA VAL A 302 8.87 -7.32 -7.38
C VAL A 302 10.11 -6.43 -7.26
N VAL A 303 10.37 -5.89 -6.06
CA VAL A 303 11.57 -5.09 -5.78
C VAL A 303 12.85 -5.91 -5.99
N ASP A 304 12.91 -7.13 -5.49
CA ASP A 304 14.06 -8.04 -5.68
C ASP A 304 14.31 -8.34 -7.17
N LEU A 305 13.24 -8.54 -7.97
CA LEU A 305 13.34 -8.75 -9.41
C LEU A 305 13.83 -7.48 -10.14
N LEU A 306 13.35 -6.31 -9.75
CA LEU A 306 13.83 -5.05 -10.27
C LEU A 306 15.31 -4.85 -9.96
N TYR A 307 15.76 -5.17 -8.74
CA TYR A 307 17.19 -5.15 -8.41
C TYR A 307 18.01 -6.06 -9.32
N ALA A 308 17.55 -7.29 -9.55
CA ALA A 308 18.26 -8.23 -10.43
C ALA A 308 18.31 -7.78 -11.91
N GLU A 309 17.39 -6.91 -12.35
CA GLU A 309 17.41 -6.31 -13.68
C GLU A 309 18.34 -5.11 -13.76
N PHE A 310 18.35 -4.26 -12.72
CA PHE A 310 19.16 -3.03 -12.69
C PHE A 310 20.62 -3.30 -12.31
N ASP A 311 20.90 -4.30 -11.43
CA ASP A 311 22.26 -4.69 -11.02
C ASP A 311 22.60 -6.10 -11.51
N PRO A 312 23.40 -6.22 -12.59
CA PRO A 312 23.81 -7.52 -13.14
C PRO A 312 24.62 -8.38 -12.18
N ARG A 313 25.23 -7.79 -11.12
CA ARG A 313 26.06 -8.52 -10.16
C ARG A 313 25.27 -9.51 -9.32
N ILE A 314 23.99 -9.22 -9.08
CA ILE A 314 23.09 -10.06 -8.28
C ILE A 314 22.69 -11.34 -9.03
N ARG A 315 22.82 -11.38 -10.36
CA ARG A 315 22.44 -12.54 -11.18
C ARG A 315 23.34 -13.77 -11.02
N TYR A 316 24.52 -13.63 -10.42
CA TYR A 316 25.56 -14.65 -10.35
C TYR A 316 25.80 -15.21 -8.94
N SER A 317 25.02 -14.80 -7.94
CA SER A 317 25.14 -15.31 -6.55
C SER A 317 24.04 -16.30 -6.20
#